data_710ff4fb2c80c914ac62e448d21b62eb
#
_entry.id   710ff4fb2c80c914ac62e448d21b62eb
#
_cell.length_a   1.000
_cell.length_b   1.000
_cell.length_c   1.000
_cell.angle_alpha   90.00
_cell.angle_beta   90.00
_cell.angle_gamma   90.00
#
_symmetry.space_group_name_H-M   'P 1'
#
loop_
_entity.id
_entity.type
_entity.pdbx_description
1 polymer ?
#
loop_
_entity_poly.entity_id
_entity_poly.type
_entity_poly.pdbx_seq_one_letter_code
_entity_poly.pdbx_strand_id
1 'polypeptide(L)'
;WRDGSDYKEVLGYKPEKAWIATDGKTIIPNHYDLIRSNNLSISSCGKKMYSVDEMYKRVFECTVDKNGYLINPNVIIEEGDYCVRNIKDNILVGDDDIKIYKNGKIVKSIHVASRPSTFDIGGTNKDTLFITARDGIYVAKIDLEENDE
;
A
#
# COMPACT_ATOMS: atom_id res chain seq x y z
N TRP A 1 15.00 -12.24 -0.28
CA TRP A 1 14.79 -11.12 0.62
C TRP A 1 15.49 -11.44 1.94
N ARG A 2 16.43 -10.59 2.33
CA ARG A 2 17.10 -10.73 3.60
C ARG A 2 16.25 -10.10 4.69
N ASP A 3 16.25 -10.72 5.84
CA ASP A 3 15.71 -10.19 7.07
C ASP A 3 16.28 -8.78 7.34
N GLY A 4 15.47 -7.87 7.83
CA GLY A 4 15.87 -6.50 8.12
C GLY A 4 17.02 -6.36 9.13
N SER A 5 17.30 -7.40 9.91
CA SER A 5 18.45 -7.46 10.81
C SER A 5 19.78 -7.45 10.06
N ASP A 6 19.86 -8.17 8.93
CA ASP A 6 21.07 -8.25 8.12
C ASP A 6 21.47 -6.92 7.50
N TYR A 7 20.48 -6.06 7.19
CA TYR A 7 20.74 -4.73 6.69
C TYR A 7 21.34 -3.79 7.71
N LYS A 8 20.95 -3.92 8.96
CA LYS A 8 21.49 -3.11 10.06
C LYS A 8 22.97 -3.43 10.33
N GLU A 9 23.33 -4.69 10.26
CA GLU A 9 24.70 -5.13 10.56
C GLU A 9 25.68 -4.86 9.42
N VAL A 10 25.26 -5.08 8.17
CA VAL A 10 26.17 -5.02 7.02
C VAL A 10 26.36 -3.61 6.44
N LEU A 11 25.35 -2.75 6.52
CA LEU A 11 25.38 -1.45 5.89
C LEU A 11 25.22 -0.25 6.83
N GLY A 12 25.03 -0.45 8.12
CA GLY A 12 24.72 0.65 9.07
C GLY A 12 23.43 1.40 8.72
N TYR A 13 22.59 0.77 7.93
CA TYR A 13 21.39 1.37 7.35
C TYR A 13 20.20 1.21 8.29
N LYS A 14 19.48 2.29 8.52
CA LYS A 14 18.19 2.24 9.21
C LYS A 14 17.08 2.20 8.16
N PRO A 15 16.46 1.04 7.92
CA PRO A 15 15.56 0.84 6.78
C PRO A 15 14.16 1.48 6.92
N GLU A 16 13.92 2.23 7.95
CA GLU A 16 12.59 2.52 8.44
C GLU A 16 11.99 3.81 7.90
N LYS A 17 12.49 4.35 6.76
CA LYS A 17 12.10 5.71 6.39
C LYS A 17 11.67 5.82 4.95
N ALA A 18 10.49 6.40 4.76
CA ALA A 18 10.09 6.90 3.46
C ALA A 18 11.04 8.06 3.06
N TRP A 19 11.35 8.15 1.79
CA TRP A 19 12.24 9.16 1.24
C TRP A 19 11.46 10.08 0.31
N ILE A 20 11.73 11.37 0.40
CA ILE A 20 11.10 12.38 -0.43
C ILE A 20 12.18 13.16 -1.18
N ALA A 21 12.01 13.30 -2.49
CA ALA A 21 12.77 14.24 -3.29
C ALA A 21 12.05 15.60 -3.27
N THR A 22 12.68 16.63 -2.71
CA THR A 22 12.09 17.96 -2.58
C THR A 22 12.48 18.90 -3.69
N ASP A 23 13.60 18.63 -4.35
CA ASP A 23 14.18 19.45 -5.41
C ASP A 23 14.46 18.65 -6.69
N GLY A 24 13.97 17.42 -6.77
CA GLY A 24 14.27 16.48 -7.85
C GLY A 24 15.69 15.93 -7.84
N LYS A 25 16.52 16.31 -6.88
CA LYS A 25 17.93 15.90 -6.76
C LYS A 25 18.23 15.26 -5.40
N THR A 26 17.63 15.78 -4.35
CA THR A 26 17.89 15.34 -2.99
C THR A 26 16.73 14.52 -2.44
N ILE A 27 17.02 13.33 -1.95
CA ILE A 27 16.05 12.48 -1.29
C ILE A 27 16.18 12.66 0.21
N ILE A 28 15.10 13.05 0.87
CA ILE A 28 15.05 13.26 2.31
C ILE A 28 14.27 12.11 2.96
N PRO A 29 14.80 11.47 4.01
CA PRO A 29 14.06 10.46 4.73
C PRO A 29 12.87 11.07 5.46
N ASN A 30 11.71 10.48 5.31
CA ASN A 30 10.52 10.83 6.06
C ASN A 30 10.48 10.00 7.36
N HIS A 31 10.41 10.69 8.49
CA HIS A 31 10.59 10.09 9.80
C HIS A 31 9.30 9.46 10.32
N TYR A 32 9.06 8.19 9.98
CA TYR A 32 8.00 7.39 10.58
C TYR A 32 8.57 6.10 11.15
N ASP A 33 7.88 5.56 12.14
CA ASP A 33 8.16 4.26 12.73
C ASP A 33 7.71 3.09 11.82
N LEU A 34 7.94 3.23 10.52
CA LEU A 34 7.82 2.15 9.55
C LEU A 34 9.10 1.34 9.61
N ILE A 35 9.03 0.10 10.00
CA ILE A 35 10.21 -0.77 10.11
C ILE A 35 10.55 -1.38 8.77
N ARG A 36 9.55 -1.75 7.99
CA ARG A 36 9.75 -2.34 6.67
C ARG A 36 8.64 -1.92 5.73
N SER A 37 8.77 -0.70 5.18
CA SER A 37 7.77 -0.24 4.22
C SER A 37 7.92 -0.99 2.90
N ASN A 38 6.78 -1.49 2.45
CA ASN A 38 6.64 -2.16 1.18
C ASN A 38 5.40 -1.61 0.48
N ASN A 39 5.52 -1.33 -0.79
CA ASN A 39 4.43 -0.84 -1.60
C ASN A 39 3.74 0.43 -1.05
N LEU A 40 3.31 1.27 -1.93
CA LEU A 40 2.55 2.48 -1.61
C LEU A 40 1.46 2.75 -2.63
N SER A 41 0.48 3.51 -2.23
CA SER A 41 -0.58 4.04 -3.09
C SER A 41 -0.92 5.47 -2.71
N ILE A 42 -1.28 6.27 -3.69
CA ILE A 42 -1.73 7.65 -3.49
C ILE A 42 -3.23 7.71 -3.77
N SER A 43 -3.96 8.47 -2.97
CA SER A 43 -5.37 8.75 -3.24
C SER A 43 -5.56 9.51 -4.54
N SER A 44 -6.71 9.37 -5.16
CA SER A 44 -7.03 10.03 -6.43
C SER A 44 -6.89 11.56 -6.37
N CYS A 45 -7.17 12.17 -5.23
CA CYS A 45 -6.99 13.60 -5.00
C CYS A 45 -5.54 14.01 -4.67
N GLY A 46 -4.61 13.06 -4.56
CA GLY A 46 -3.20 13.31 -4.25
C GLY A 46 -2.89 13.73 -2.81
N LYS A 47 -3.89 13.77 -1.93
CA LYS A 47 -3.73 14.30 -0.56
C LYS A 47 -3.40 13.25 0.49
N LYS A 48 -3.48 11.98 0.15
CA LYS A 48 -3.19 10.87 1.07
C LYS A 48 -2.26 9.87 0.43
N MET A 49 -1.37 9.31 1.23
CA MET A 49 -0.50 8.21 0.87
C MET A 49 -0.77 7.03 1.82
N TYR A 50 -0.84 5.86 1.25
CA TYR A 50 -0.99 4.60 1.97
C TYR A 50 0.25 3.75 1.75
N SER A 51 0.73 3.10 2.80
CA SER A 51 1.86 2.18 2.71
C SER A 51 1.67 0.99 3.64
N VAL A 52 2.20 -0.15 3.24
CA VAL A 52 2.24 -1.36 4.08
C VAL A 52 3.54 -1.38 4.87
N ASP A 53 3.44 -1.62 6.16
CA ASP A 53 4.56 -2.05 7.00
C ASP A 53 4.51 -3.58 7.11
N GLU A 54 5.35 -4.24 6.32
CA GLU A 54 5.38 -5.70 6.21
C GLU A 54 5.80 -6.37 7.52
N MET A 55 6.63 -5.71 8.34
CA MET A 55 7.12 -6.29 9.59
C MET A 55 6.01 -6.45 10.63
N TYR A 56 5.16 -5.44 10.77
CA TYR A 56 4.04 -5.47 11.72
C TYR A 56 2.70 -5.77 11.06
N LYS A 57 2.68 -6.03 9.75
CA LYS A 57 1.47 -6.36 8.98
C LYS A 57 0.35 -5.35 9.18
N ARG A 58 0.64 -4.11 8.87
CA ARG A 58 -0.29 -2.99 9.07
C ARG A 58 -0.21 -2.00 7.92
N VAL A 59 -1.28 -1.25 7.72
CA VAL A 59 -1.35 -0.21 6.70
C VAL A 59 -1.38 1.16 7.37
N PHE A 60 -0.46 2.02 6.94
CA PHE A 60 -0.42 3.43 7.29
C PHE A 60 -1.13 4.30 6.26
N GLU A 61 -1.83 5.30 6.76
CA GLU A 61 -2.26 6.48 6.01
C GLU A 61 -1.45 7.68 6.48
N CYS A 62 -0.94 8.45 5.52
CA CYS A 62 -0.31 9.74 5.77
C CYS A 62 -1.02 10.82 4.96
N THR A 63 -1.00 12.05 5.47
CA THR A 63 -1.39 13.21 4.67
C THR A 63 -0.19 13.70 3.87
N VAL A 64 -0.42 14.03 2.61
CA VAL A 64 0.57 14.71 1.76
C VAL A 64 0.32 16.20 1.87
N ASP A 65 1.27 16.96 2.41
CA ASP A 65 1.15 18.41 2.55
C ASP A 65 1.41 19.14 1.22
N LYS A 66 1.24 20.45 1.22
CA LYS A 66 1.43 21.29 0.03
C LYS A 66 2.85 21.27 -0.55
N ASN A 67 3.83 20.84 0.22
CA ASN A 67 5.23 20.75 -0.18
C ASN A 67 5.61 19.31 -0.58
N GLY A 68 4.67 18.36 -0.51
CA GLY A 68 4.92 16.95 -0.78
C GLY A 68 5.45 16.16 0.41
N TYR A 69 5.54 16.76 1.60
CA TYR A 69 5.91 16.01 2.80
C TYR A 69 4.77 15.15 3.30
N LEU A 70 5.13 13.98 3.82
CA LEU A 70 4.18 13.11 4.51
C LEU A 70 4.08 13.57 5.97
N ILE A 71 2.86 13.81 6.42
CA ILE A 71 2.55 14.23 7.79
C ILE A 71 1.40 13.38 8.35
N ASN A 72 1.22 13.42 9.67
CA ASN A 72 0.13 12.74 10.38
C ASN A 72 0.03 11.25 10.04
N PRO A 73 1.07 10.44 10.28
CA PRO A 73 1.01 9.01 10.07
C PRO A 73 0.00 8.37 11.02
N ASN A 74 -0.84 7.52 10.50
CA ASN A 74 -1.86 6.81 11.27
C ASN A 74 -2.01 5.37 10.76
N VAL A 75 -2.06 4.41 11.67
CA VAL A 75 -2.42 3.02 11.33
C VAL A 75 -3.92 2.95 11.11
N ILE A 76 -4.34 2.58 9.93
CA ILE A 76 -5.76 2.48 9.57
C ILE A 76 -6.25 1.04 9.46
N ILE A 77 -5.35 0.09 9.23
CA ILE A 77 -5.63 -1.33 9.10
C ILE A 77 -4.51 -2.09 9.81
N GLU A 78 -4.86 -2.97 10.75
CA GLU A 78 -3.91 -3.81 11.48
C GLU A 78 -3.74 -5.20 10.84
N GLU A 79 -3.74 -5.25 9.55
CA GLU A 79 -3.44 -6.41 8.69
C GLU A 79 -2.92 -5.91 7.34
N GLY A 80 -2.37 -6.83 6.55
CA GLY A 80 -1.84 -6.56 5.24
C GLY A 80 -0.34 -6.82 5.16
N ASP A 81 0.07 -7.45 4.08
CA ASP A 81 1.42 -8.00 3.99
C ASP A 81 2.23 -7.42 2.83
N TYR A 82 1.69 -7.34 1.63
CA TYR A 82 2.51 -7.03 0.46
C TYR A 82 2.08 -5.83 -0.35
N CYS A 83 0.81 -5.54 -0.43
CA CYS A 83 0.30 -4.55 -1.37
C CYS A 83 -0.90 -3.79 -0.82
N VAL A 84 -0.91 -2.51 -1.08
CA VAL A 84 -2.05 -1.64 -0.83
C VAL A 84 -2.35 -0.83 -2.10
N ARG A 85 -3.64 -0.66 -2.39
CA ARG A 85 -4.12 0.26 -3.43
C ARG A 85 -5.32 1.05 -2.94
N ASN A 86 -5.31 2.34 -3.19
CA ASN A 86 -6.51 3.16 -3.08
C ASN A 86 -7.19 3.23 -4.45
N ILE A 87 -8.43 2.79 -4.52
CA ILE A 87 -9.22 2.78 -5.76
C ILE A 87 -10.62 3.24 -5.42
N LYS A 88 -11.04 4.40 -5.94
CA LYS A 88 -12.36 4.96 -5.67
C LYS A 88 -12.70 4.99 -4.17
N ASP A 89 -11.79 5.51 -3.37
CA ASP A 89 -11.87 5.59 -1.91
C ASP A 89 -12.01 4.25 -1.15
N ASN A 90 -11.88 3.14 -1.86
CA ASN A 90 -11.70 1.84 -1.23
C ASN A 90 -10.20 1.55 -1.06
N ILE A 91 -9.85 0.93 0.05
CA ILE A 91 -8.49 0.48 0.30
C ILE A 91 -8.44 -1.03 0.07
N LEU A 92 -7.70 -1.44 -0.96
CA LEU A 92 -7.45 -2.84 -1.25
C LEU A 92 -6.13 -3.25 -0.61
N VAL A 93 -6.15 -4.31 0.16
CA VAL A 93 -4.99 -4.80 0.90
C VAL A 93 -4.72 -6.26 0.56
N GLY A 94 -3.49 -6.55 0.15
CA GLY A 94 -3.02 -7.91 -0.11
C GLY A 94 -2.54 -8.58 1.18
N ASP A 95 -3.09 -9.73 1.46
CA ASP A 95 -2.67 -10.67 2.49
C ASP A 95 -2.70 -12.07 1.86
N ASP A 96 -3.25 -13.10 2.49
CA ASP A 96 -3.51 -14.39 1.84
C ASP A 96 -4.52 -14.24 0.69
N ASP A 97 -5.46 -13.33 0.86
CA ASP A 97 -6.41 -12.87 -0.15
C ASP A 97 -6.27 -11.36 -0.39
N ILE A 98 -7.12 -10.80 -1.25
CA ILE A 98 -7.25 -9.35 -1.38
C ILE A 98 -8.51 -8.91 -0.65
N LYS A 99 -8.34 -8.14 0.41
CA LYS A 99 -9.41 -7.58 1.21
C LYS A 99 -9.70 -6.14 0.79
N ILE A 100 -10.97 -5.81 0.65
CA ILE A 100 -11.43 -4.48 0.28
C ILE A 100 -12.04 -3.82 1.51
N TYR A 101 -11.47 -2.71 1.91
CA TYR A 101 -11.91 -1.91 3.05
C TYR A 101 -12.58 -0.63 2.56
N LYS A 102 -13.68 -0.29 3.19
CA LYS A 102 -14.37 0.98 3.05
C LYS A 102 -14.69 1.53 4.43
N ASN A 103 -14.28 2.77 4.72
CA ASN A 103 -14.44 3.38 6.04
C ASN A 103 -13.94 2.48 7.19
N GLY A 104 -12.78 1.84 7.00
CA GLY A 104 -12.14 0.97 7.99
C GLY A 104 -12.78 -0.40 8.20
N LYS A 105 -13.77 -0.77 7.38
CA LYS A 105 -14.45 -2.07 7.46
C LYS A 105 -14.25 -2.88 6.19
N ILE A 106 -14.07 -4.19 6.34
CA ILE A 106 -14.03 -5.12 5.21
C ILE A 106 -15.42 -5.20 4.59
N VAL A 107 -15.51 -4.85 3.31
CA VAL A 107 -16.77 -4.94 2.53
C VAL A 107 -16.76 -6.12 1.57
N LYS A 108 -15.58 -6.58 1.17
CA LYS A 108 -15.41 -7.72 0.26
C LYS A 108 -14.05 -8.35 0.42
N SER A 109 -13.95 -9.64 0.15
CA SER A 109 -12.69 -10.36 -0.03
C SER A 109 -12.67 -11.04 -1.40
N ILE A 110 -11.52 -11.00 -2.06
CA ILE A 110 -11.27 -11.68 -3.32
C ILE A 110 -10.29 -12.80 -3.04
N HIS A 111 -10.77 -14.04 -3.16
CA HIS A 111 -9.91 -15.20 -3.01
C HIS A 111 -9.03 -15.36 -4.24
N VAL A 112 -7.73 -15.54 -4.04
CA VAL A 112 -6.76 -15.86 -5.07
C VAL A 112 -6.15 -17.22 -4.75
N ALA A 113 -6.13 -18.12 -5.72
CA ALA A 113 -5.67 -19.49 -5.51
C ALA A 113 -4.20 -19.58 -5.05
N SER A 114 -3.42 -18.55 -5.36
CA SER A 114 -2.05 -18.38 -4.88
C SER A 114 -1.89 -17.00 -4.25
N ARG A 115 -1.04 -16.89 -3.24
CA ARG A 115 -0.84 -15.66 -2.48
C ARG A 115 -0.48 -14.48 -3.41
N PRO A 116 -1.27 -13.39 -3.38
CA PRO A 116 -1.01 -12.23 -4.22
C PRO A 116 0.24 -11.47 -3.77
N SER A 117 1.06 -11.05 -4.73
CA SER A 117 2.24 -10.22 -4.48
C SER A 117 1.96 -8.74 -4.72
N THR A 118 1.29 -8.43 -5.82
CA THR A 118 0.88 -7.07 -6.16
C THR A 118 -0.37 -7.10 -7.04
N PHE A 119 -1.08 -6.01 -7.08
CA PHE A 119 -2.24 -5.86 -7.94
C PHE A 119 -2.46 -4.40 -8.30
N ASP A 120 -3.13 -4.19 -9.42
CA ASP A 120 -3.54 -2.85 -9.86
C ASP A 120 -4.81 -2.94 -10.70
N ILE A 121 -5.49 -1.81 -10.85
CA ILE A 121 -6.73 -1.74 -11.60
C ILE A 121 -6.48 -1.30 -13.04
N GLY A 122 -7.21 -1.91 -13.96
CA GLY A 122 -7.17 -1.57 -15.37
C GLY A 122 -8.49 -1.91 -16.07
N GLY A 123 -8.43 -2.02 -17.39
CA GLY A 123 -9.59 -2.18 -18.24
C GLY A 123 -10.21 -0.82 -18.62
N THR A 124 -11.00 -0.80 -19.68
CA THR A 124 -11.62 0.42 -20.21
C THR A 124 -12.51 1.12 -19.17
N ASN A 125 -13.20 0.33 -18.35
CA ASN A 125 -14.11 0.85 -17.32
C ASN A 125 -13.44 0.94 -15.93
N LYS A 126 -12.13 0.62 -15.81
CA LYS A 126 -11.42 0.50 -14.53
C LYS A 126 -12.15 -0.40 -13.53
N ASP A 127 -12.58 -1.54 -14.02
CA ASP A 127 -13.36 -2.56 -13.30
C ASP A 127 -12.62 -3.91 -13.24
N THR A 128 -11.39 -3.95 -13.73
CA THR A 128 -10.63 -5.18 -13.86
C THR A 128 -9.38 -5.10 -12.99
N LEU A 129 -9.29 -5.97 -12.01
CA LEU A 129 -8.13 -6.11 -11.14
C LEU A 129 -7.17 -7.13 -11.76
N PHE A 130 -5.94 -6.70 -12.01
CA PHE A 130 -4.83 -7.55 -12.43
C PHE A 130 -3.98 -7.86 -11.22
N ILE A 131 -3.69 -9.13 -10.99
CA ILE A 131 -3.06 -9.63 -9.76
C ILE A 131 -1.87 -10.47 -10.15
N THR A 132 -0.68 -10.13 -9.66
CA THR A 132 0.45 -11.04 -9.70
C THR A 132 0.45 -11.89 -8.45
N ALA A 133 0.73 -13.16 -8.60
CA ALA A 133 0.85 -14.10 -7.51
C ALA A 133 2.08 -15.00 -7.73
N ARG A 134 2.38 -15.85 -6.74
CA ARG A 134 3.58 -16.70 -6.81
C ARG A 134 3.66 -17.56 -8.07
N ASP A 135 2.54 -18.03 -8.57
CA ASP A 135 2.45 -18.99 -9.67
C ASP A 135 1.92 -18.42 -10.98
N GLY A 136 1.59 -17.12 -11.05
CA GLY A 136 1.08 -16.53 -12.27
C GLY A 136 0.42 -15.18 -12.14
N ILE A 137 -0.34 -14.82 -13.17
CA ILE A 137 -1.15 -13.60 -13.21
C ILE A 137 -2.62 -14.00 -13.24
N TYR A 138 -3.38 -13.38 -12.36
CA TYR A 138 -4.81 -13.55 -12.25
C TYR A 138 -5.55 -12.28 -12.64
N VAL A 139 -6.79 -12.41 -13.06
CA VAL A 139 -7.66 -11.30 -13.42
C VAL A 139 -9.00 -11.48 -12.74
N ALA A 140 -9.48 -10.44 -12.08
CA ALA A 140 -10.79 -10.42 -11.44
C ALA A 140 -11.59 -9.21 -11.87
N LYS A 141 -12.87 -9.40 -12.18
CA LYS A 141 -13.80 -8.29 -12.30
C LYS A 141 -14.22 -7.82 -10.92
N ILE A 142 -14.11 -6.54 -10.68
CA ILE A 142 -14.52 -5.91 -9.43
C ILE A 142 -15.52 -4.80 -9.72
N ASP A 143 -16.54 -4.75 -8.89
CA ASP A 143 -17.47 -3.64 -8.82
C ASP A 143 -17.19 -2.89 -7.51
N LEU A 144 -16.59 -1.72 -7.64
CA LEU A 144 -16.35 -0.79 -6.57
C LEU A 144 -17.32 0.36 -6.77
N GLU A 145 -18.50 0.24 -6.18
CA GLU A 145 -19.48 1.31 -6.23
C GLU A 145 -18.88 2.61 -5.68
N GLU A 146 -18.97 3.67 -6.46
CA GLU A 146 -18.87 5.03 -5.93
C GLU A 146 -20.09 5.23 -5.03
N ASN A 147 -19.90 5.63 -3.78
CA ASN A 147 -21.03 6.08 -3.01
C ASN A 147 -21.50 7.40 -3.61
N ASP A 148 -22.68 7.41 -4.15
CA ASP A 148 -23.46 8.62 -4.24
C ASP A 148 -23.69 9.10 -2.80
N GLU A 149 -23.20 10.29 -2.48
CA GLU A 149 -23.52 10.99 -1.25
C GLU A 149 -25.02 11.27 -1.13
#